data_d6b1a95a74d61b0348c7dcdb34dafa22
#
_entry.id   d6b1a95a74d61b0348c7dcdb34dafa22
#
_cell.length_a   1.000
_cell.length_b   1.000
_cell.length_c   1.000
_cell.angle_alpha   90.00
_cell.angle_beta   90.00
_cell.angle_gamma   90.00
#
_symmetry.space_group_name_H-M   'P 1'
#
loop_
_entity.id
_entity.type
_entity.pdbx_description
1 polymer ?
#
loop_
_entity_poly.entity_id
_entity_poly.type
_entity_poly.pdbx_seq_one_letter_code
_entity_poly.pdbx_strand_id
1 'polypeptide(L)' 'MRYKRKEPVLQVGDTIRCHDKDEMVNISMELDHEGIDNDFLYEKDGQKGLWLVVVDIKKQEPKWFFELS' A
#
# COMPACT_ATOMS: atom_id res chain seq x y z
N MET A 1 -13.29 -19.87 -3.85
CA MET A 1 -13.16 -19.39 -3.64
C MET A 1 -13.12 -18.58 -3.25
N ARG A 2 -12.90 -18.38 -3.36
CA ARG A 2 -12.81 -17.66 -3.10
C ARG A 2 -12.45 -16.73 -3.04
N TYR A 3 -12.37 -16.31 -3.19
CA TYR A 3 -12.04 -15.40 -3.18
C TYR A 3 -12.11 -14.58 -3.06
N LYS A 4 -11.99 -14.38 -3.10
CA LYS A 4 -12.09 -13.57 -3.01
C LYS A 4 -11.86 -12.63 -2.66
N ARG A 5 -11.32 -12.22 -2.41
CA ARG A 5 -11.10 -11.32 -2.10
C ARG A 5 -10.89 -10.44 -2.63
N LYS A 6 -11.06 -9.87 -2.71
CA LYS A 6 -10.97 -8.91 -3.25
C LYS A 6 -10.37 -7.81 -2.72
N GLU A 7 -9.24 -7.80 -2.42
CA GLU A 7 -8.61 -6.68 -2.04
C GLU A 7 -8.34 -5.79 -3.14
N PRO A 8 -8.59 -4.49 -3.06
CA PRO A 8 -8.36 -3.57 -4.16
C PRO A 8 -6.88 -3.51 -4.45
N VAL A 9 -6.55 -3.46 -5.70
CA VAL A 9 -5.19 -3.32 -6.12
C VAL A 9 -4.78 -1.86 -5.93
N LEU A 10 -3.63 -1.64 -5.29
CA LEU A 10 -3.18 -0.28 -5.08
C LEU A 10 -2.75 0.35 -6.38
N GLN A 11 -2.96 1.65 -6.48
CA GLN A 11 -2.60 2.40 -7.66
C GLN A 11 -1.76 3.59 -7.27
N VAL A 12 -0.98 4.09 -8.19
CA VAL A 12 -0.17 5.27 -7.95
C VAL A 12 -1.08 6.41 -7.53
N GLY A 13 -0.72 7.06 -6.44
CA GLY A 13 -1.55 8.12 -5.91
C GLY A 13 -2.43 7.71 -4.76
N ASP A 14 -2.58 6.42 -4.53
CA ASP A 14 -3.37 5.96 -3.40
C ASP A 14 -2.68 6.29 -2.11
N THR A 15 -3.45 6.53 -1.07
CA THR A 15 -2.89 6.81 0.24
C THR A 15 -3.42 5.80 1.23
N ILE A 16 -2.59 5.51 2.23
CA ILE A 16 -2.93 4.56 3.28
C ILE A 16 -2.77 5.29 4.61
N ARG A 17 -3.84 5.37 5.38
CA ARG A 17 -3.79 6.04 6.65
C ARG A 17 -3.12 5.17 7.69
N CYS A 18 -2.23 5.78 8.47
CA CYS A 18 -1.51 5.07 9.51
C CYS A 18 -1.83 5.68 10.86
N HIS A 19 -1.84 4.86 11.90
CA HIS A 19 -2.15 5.33 13.24
C HIS A 19 -0.96 6.00 13.89
N ASP A 20 0.22 5.43 13.71
CA ASP A 20 1.39 6.01 14.33
C ASP A 20 2.59 5.70 13.46
N LYS A 21 3.75 6.14 13.90
CA LYS A 21 4.94 5.99 13.08
C LYS A 21 5.38 4.55 12.94
N ASP A 22 5.20 3.77 13.97
CA ASP A 22 5.57 2.38 13.88
C ASP A 22 4.74 1.67 12.82
N GLU A 23 3.45 1.92 12.81
CA GLU A 23 2.62 1.32 11.81
C GLU A 23 3.00 1.82 10.43
N MET A 24 3.30 3.11 10.33
CA MET A 24 3.70 3.68 9.06
C MET A 24 4.94 2.99 8.51
N VAL A 25 5.94 2.79 9.36
CA VAL A 25 7.16 2.15 8.91
C VAL A 25 6.90 0.69 8.54
N ASN A 26 6.10 0.00 9.34
CA ASN A 26 5.81 -1.39 9.05
C ASN A 26 5.10 -1.55 7.72
N ILE A 27 4.11 -0.73 7.48
CA ILE A 27 3.38 -0.82 6.22
C ILE A 27 4.29 -0.45 5.05
N SER A 28 5.14 0.57 5.25
CA SER A 28 6.07 0.96 4.21
C SER A 28 7.00 -0.18 3.85
N MET A 29 7.47 -0.91 4.84
CA MET A 29 8.35 -2.02 4.58
C MET A 29 7.63 -3.13 3.82
N GLU A 30 6.40 -3.37 4.15
CA GLU A 30 5.64 -4.37 3.43
C GLU A 30 5.43 -3.98 1.99
N LEU A 31 5.15 -2.72 1.76
CA LEU A 31 4.99 -2.25 0.39
C LEU A 31 6.30 -2.37 -0.39
N ASP A 32 7.40 -2.04 0.26
CA ASP A 32 8.68 -2.21 -0.39
C ASP A 32 8.92 -3.65 -0.78
N HIS A 33 8.55 -4.55 0.09
CA HIS A 33 8.73 -5.96 -0.17
C HIS A 33 7.94 -6.39 -1.40
N GLU A 34 6.85 -5.74 -1.65
CA GLU A 34 6.02 -6.10 -2.79
C GLU A 34 6.33 -5.30 -4.03
N GLY A 35 7.37 -4.50 -3.98
CA GLY A 35 7.74 -3.74 -5.16
C GLY A 35 6.93 -2.48 -5.37
N ILE A 36 6.33 -1.98 -4.31
CA ILE A 36 5.51 -0.78 -4.38
C ILE A 36 6.26 0.36 -3.72
N ASP A 37 6.68 1.33 -4.50
CA ASP A 37 7.35 2.50 -3.95
C ASP A 37 6.34 3.38 -3.27
N ASN A 38 6.72 3.89 -2.12
CA ASN A 38 5.82 4.71 -1.33
C ASN A 38 6.61 5.81 -0.66
N ASP A 39 5.90 6.80 -0.16
CA ASP A 39 6.52 7.92 0.50
C ASP A 39 5.69 8.29 1.71
N PHE A 40 6.30 8.98 2.65
CA PHE A 40 5.63 9.39 3.85
C PHE A 40 4.94 10.73 3.61
N LEU A 41 3.73 10.84 4.12
CA LEU A 41 2.96 12.05 3.97
C LEU A 41 2.41 12.43 5.32
N TYR A 42 2.66 13.67 5.74
CA TYR A 42 2.28 14.10 7.07
C TYR A 42 1.11 15.06 7.07
N GLU A 43 0.63 15.41 5.91
CA GLU A 43 -0.51 16.30 5.81
C GLU A 43 -1.24 15.99 4.53
N LYS A 44 -2.55 15.93 4.60
CA LYS A 44 -3.36 15.59 3.44
C LYS A 44 -4.66 16.36 3.51
N ASP A 45 -4.95 17.11 2.47
CA ASP A 45 -6.19 17.89 2.39
C ASP A 45 -6.37 18.80 3.59
N GLY A 46 -5.28 19.39 4.05
CA GLY A 46 -5.34 20.30 5.16
C GLY A 46 -5.37 19.65 6.52
N GLN A 47 -5.32 18.32 6.56
CA GLN A 47 -5.34 17.61 7.82
C GLN A 47 -3.98 17.03 8.10
N LYS A 48 -3.55 17.14 9.33
CA LYS A 48 -2.29 16.56 9.72
C LYS A 48 -2.48 15.14 10.17
N GLY A 49 -1.53 14.30 9.87
CA GLY A 49 -1.61 12.91 10.24
C GLY A 49 -0.47 12.16 9.62
N LEU A 50 -0.66 10.86 9.49
CA LEU A 50 0.37 10.00 8.92
C LEU A 50 -0.27 9.18 7.82
N TRP A 51 0.26 9.33 6.63
CA TRP A 51 -0.20 8.56 5.49
C TRP A 51 0.99 8.06 4.71
N LEU A 52 0.79 7.00 3.98
CA LEU A 52 1.73 6.56 2.98
C LEU A 52 1.08 6.76 1.63
N VAL A 53 1.84 7.32 0.71
CA VAL A 53 1.32 7.54 -0.63
C VAL A 53 2.09 6.65 -1.60
N VAL A 54 1.38 5.99 -2.46
CA VAL A 54 1.98 5.12 -3.46
C VAL A 54 2.50 5.98 -4.58
N VAL A 55 3.82 5.95 -4.79
CA VAL A 55 4.41 6.78 -5.82
C VAL A 55 4.75 6.00 -7.08
N ASP A 56 4.95 4.70 -6.96
CA ASP A 56 5.24 3.90 -8.15
C ASP A 56 5.01 2.44 -7.80
N ILE A 57 4.60 1.67 -8.77
CA ILE A 57 4.38 0.25 -8.57
C ILE A 57 5.25 -0.48 -9.57
N LYS A 58 6.32 -1.09 -9.09
CA LYS A 58 7.24 -1.76 -9.97
C LYS A 58 6.87 -3.19 -10.19
N LYS A 59 6.27 -3.82 -9.19
CA LYS A 59 6.00 -5.21 -9.35
C LYS A 59 4.86 -5.58 -8.47
N GLN A 60 3.71 -5.47 -8.93
CA GLN A 60 2.56 -5.84 -8.18
C GLN A 60 1.95 -7.05 -8.81
N GLU A 61 2.51 -8.19 -8.52
CA GLU A 61 1.97 -9.39 -9.08
C GLU A 61 0.94 -9.94 -8.20
N PRO A 62 -0.20 -10.25 -8.71
CA PRO A 62 -1.25 -10.85 -7.90
C PRO A 62 -0.87 -12.29 -7.63
N LYS A 63 -0.28 -12.53 -6.48
CA LYS A 63 0.13 -13.84 -6.15
C LYS A 63 -0.97 -14.84 -6.15
N TRP A 64 -2.14 -14.37 -5.73
CA TRP A 64 -3.29 -15.26 -5.75
C TRP A 64 -3.57 -15.75 -7.16
N PHE A 65 -3.03 -15.04 -8.13
CA PHE A 65 -3.26 -15.43 -9.49
C PHE A 65 -2.63 -16.78 -9.78
N PHE A 66 -1.52 -17.06 -9.16
CA PHE A 66 -0.86 -18.31 -9.41
C PHE A 66 -1.56 -19.45 -8.75
N GLU A 67 -2.28 -19.19 -7.73
CA GLU A 67 -2.96 -20.24 -7.05
C GLU A 67 -4.12 -20.75 -7.81
N LEU A 68 -4.58 -19.98 -8.74
CA LEU A 68 -5.68 -20.41 -9.54
C LEU A 68 -5.27 -21.40 -10.59
N SER A 69 -4.02 -21.45 -10.89
CA SER A 69 -3.60 -22.32 -11.97
C SER A 69 -3.36 -23.76 -11.55
#